data_f4bac9e3f42c8a6d2e0f5520ceb697ca
#
_entry.id   f4bac9e3f42c8a6d2e0f5520ceb697ca
#
_cell.length_a   1.000
_cell.length_b   1.000
_cell.length_c   1.000
_cell.angle_alpha   90.00
_cell.angle_beta   90.00
_cell.angle_gamma   90.00
#
_symmetry.space_group_name_H-M   'P 1'
#
loop_
_entity.id
_entity.type
_entity.pdbx_description
1 polymer ?
#
loop_
_entity_poly.entity_id
_entity_poly.type
_entity_poly.pdbx_seq_one_letter_code
_entity_poly.pdbx_strand_id
1 'polypeptide(L)'
;MRLMRYLFTTVLTLLFISCSKGCSYNESQSSHVEQTTASNQVEDKISPDDYELSTDGLTLIKWKNPNTKVLDMNRDTYLSKIRFIGDWAFWDCNGLTSINIPNSVTSIGEWAFMQCSSLTSINIPNSVTRIKHYAFSNCSSLTSIDIPNSVTSIEQGAFSDCNSLTNTYIPSSVTSIGKEAFASCSHLTDINIPSSVTSIESQAFMQCLRLKSINIPSSVTSIGKEVFAFCSSLTSINIPNSVRSIGRAAFYDCGSLTNVTMPSSVTSIDKFAFARCINLASVVFRGNNPPKIPSLDSYVFNETPSNLKLIIPKGAKNRYIKAGYPEDKIIEQ
;
A
#
# COMPACT_ATOMS: atom_id res chain seq x y z
N MET A 1 20.32 17.00 -11.27
CA MET A 1 18.86 16.96 -11.22
C MET A 1 18.17 15.95 -12.19
N ARG A 2 18.81 15.46 -13.25
CA ARG A 2 18.28 14.42 -14.16
C ARG A 2 18.59 12.97 -13.76
N LEU A 3 19.55 12.72 -12.85
CA LEU A 3 19.99 11.36 -12.48
C LEU A 3 19.07 10.65 -11.47
N MET A 4 18.25 11.38 -10.71
CA MET A 4 17.40 10.77 -9.68
C MET A 4 16.07 10.22 -10.23
N ARG A 5 15.66 10.62 -11.44
CA ARG A 5 14.51 10.04 -12.16
C ARG A 5 14.78 8.65 -12.75
N TYR A 6 16.06 8.27 -12.91
CA TYR A 6 16.45 7.01 -13.55
C TYR A 6 16.61 5.82 -12.59
N LEU A 7 16.66 6.05 -11.27
CA LEU A 7 16.85 4.97 -10.29
C LEU A 7 15.54 4.30 -9.82
N PHE A 8 14.39 4.88 -10.13
CA PHE A 8 13.08 4.35 -9.75
C PHE A 8 12.32 3.63 -10.87
N THR A 9 12.81 3.69 -12.12
CA THR A 9 12.12 3.11 -13.29
C THR A 9 12.71 1.82 -13.83
N THR A 10 13.78 1.28 -13.23
CA THR A 10 14.52 0.15 -13.84
C THR A 10 14.10 -1.25 -13.38
N VAL A 11 13.08 -1.40 -12.55
CA VAL A 11 12.55 -2.73 -12.17
C VAL A 11 11.22 -3.05 -12.88
N LEU A 12 10.55 -2.05 -13.47
CA LEU A 12 9.23 -2.25 -14.09
C LEU A 12 9.22 -2.18 -15.62
N THR A 13 10.36 -1.97 -16.30
CA THR A 13 10.40 -1.72 -17.76
C THR A 13 10.83 -2.90 -18.63
N LEU A 14 10.89 -4.11 -18.10
CA LEU A 14 11.29 -5.30 -18.91
C LEU A 14 10.13 -6.20 -19.37
N LEU A 15 8.85 -5.77 -19.17
CA LEU A 15 7.67 -6.56 -19.62
C LEU A 15 6.66 -5.79 -20.47
N PHE A 16 6.99 -4.59 -20.96
CA PHE A 16 6.10 -3.83 -21.85
C PHE A 16 6.64 -3.76 -23.29
N ILE A 17 6.67 -4.88 -23.99
CA ILE A 17 6.69 -4.87 -25.46
C ILE A 17 5.74 -5.99 -25.92
N SER A 18 4.49 -5.67 -26.11
CA SER A 18 3.64 -6.06 -27.23
C SER A 18 2.16 -5.82 -26.88
N CYS A 19 1.58 -4.81 -27.37
CA CYS A 19 0.31 -4.76 -28.08
C CYS A 19 -0.17 -3.31 -28.22
N SER A 20 0.32 -2.62 -29.23
CA SER A 20 -0.29 -1.42 -29.74
C SER A 20 -0.94 -1.72 -31.08
N LYS A 21 -2.27 -1.87 -31.12
CA LYS A 21 -3.07 -1.59 -32.33
C LYS A 21 -4.53 -1.36 -31.96
N GLY A 22 -4.91 -0.11 -32.02
CA GLY A 22 -6.08 0.45 -32.67
C GLY A 22 -7.47 0.10 -32.13
N CYS A 23 -8.11 1.05 -31.46
CA CYS A 23 -9.54 1.24 -31.59
C CYS A 23 -9.87 2.74 -31.60
N SER A 24 -10.48 3.14 -32.69
CA SER A 24 -11.02 4.47 -32.98
C SER A 24 -12.33 4.69 -32.23
N TYR A 25 -12.47 5.93 -31.70
CA TYR A 25 -13.73 6.45 -31.14
C TYR A 25 -14.77 6.70 -32.25
N ASN A 26 -16.04 6.35 -31.95
CA ASN A 26 -17.20 6.97 -32.57
C ASN A 26 -18.21 7.34 -31.50
N GLU A 27 -18.48 8.66 -31.39
CA GLU A 27 -19.62 9.23 -30.69
C GLU A 27 -20.88 9.09 -31.53
N SER A 28 -22.01 8.76 -30.92
CA SER A 28 -23.30 9.43 -31.21
C SER A 28 -24.45 8.96 -30.31
N GLN A 29 -24.96 9.92 -29.54
CA GLN A 29 -26.34 10.30 -29.24
C GLN A 29 -27.32 9.34 -28.55
N SER A 30 -27.67 9.81 -27.37
CA SER A 30 -28.93 9.96 -26.62
C SER A 30 -30.22 9.25 -27.10
N SER A 31 -30.93 8.56 -26.18
CA SER A 31 -32.26 8.95 -25.69
C SER A 31 -32.91 7.89 -24.76
N HIS A 32 -33.47 8.41 -23.67
CA HIS A 32 -34.61 7.98 -22.87
C HIS A 32 -34.79 6.56 -22.34
N VAL A 33 -34.68 6.50 -21.01
CA VAL A 33 -35.65 6.01 -20.00
C VAL A 33 -36.50 4.78 -20.36
N GLU A 34 -36.25 3.69 -19.62
CA GLU A 34 -37.35 3.03 -18.87
C GLU A 34 -36.76 2.09 -17.81
N GLN A 35 -37.36 2.13 -16.66
CA GLN A 35 -37.13 1.30 -15.49
C GLN A 35 -37.48 -0.16 -15.75
N THR A 36 -36.95 -0.97 -14.88
CA THR A 36 -37.29 -2.37 -14.59
C THR A 36 -36.61 -3.40 -15.46
N THR A 37 -35.71 -4.09 -14.85
CA THR A 37 -35.79 -5.55 -14.60
C THR A 37 -34.40 -5.98 -14.09
N ALA A 38 -34.42 -6.82 -13.08
CA ALA A 38 -33.24 -7.54 -12.62
C ALA A 38 -32.47 -8.04 -13.83
N SER A 39 -31.22 -7.54 -14.00
CA SER A 39 -30.31 -8.03 -15.02
C SER A 39 -30.10 -9.52 -14.72
N ASN A 40 -30.66 -10.39 -15.51
CA ASN A 40 -30.19 -11.75 -15.67
C ASN A 40 -28.77 -11.65 -16.17
N GLN A 41 -27.81 -11.58 -15.23
CA GLN A 41 -26.42 -11.84 -15.57
C GLN A 41 -26.41 -13.29 -16.04
N VAL A 42 -26.15 -13.50 -17.33
CA VAL A 42 -25.87 -14.81 -17.87
C VAL A 42 -24.59 -15.26 -17.19
N GLU A 43 -24.75 -16.05 -16.14
CA GLU A 43 -23.65 -16.65 -15.43
C GLU A 43 -23.04 -17.70 -16.35
N ASP A 44 -21.80 -17.48 -16.74
CA ASP A 44 -21.06 -18.37 -17.62
C ASP A 44 -20.97 -19.76 -16.94
N LYS A 45 -21.44 -20.79 -17.62
CA LYS A 45 -21.32 -22.18 -17.15
C LYS A 45 -19.80 -22.52 -17.13
N ILE A 46 -19.28 -22.87 -15.95
CA ILE A 46 -17.88 -23.29 -15.80
C ILE A 46 -17.69 -24.63 -16.54
N SER A 47 -16.70 -24.64 -17.44
CA SER A 47 -16.28 -25.85 -18.16
C SER A 47 -15.02 -26.45 -17.49
N PRO A 48 -14.83 -27.77 -17.48
CA PRO A 48 -13.57 -28.38 -17.07
C PRO A 48 -12.34 -27.87 -17.84
N ASP A 49 -12.53 -27.34 -19.06
CA ASP A 49 -11.44 -26.76 -19.88
C ASP A 49 -11.03 -25.37 -19.42
N ASP A 50 -11.87 -24.70 -18.59
CA ASP A 50 -11.62 -23.35 -18.09
C ASP A 50 -10.52 -23.29 -17.03
N TYR A 51 -10.13 -24.44 -16.45
CA TYR A 51 -9.17 -24.46 -15.37
C TYR A 51 -8.24 -25.69 -15.39
N GLU A 52 -7.26 -25.67 -14.54
CA GLU A 52 -6.32 -26.76 -14.31
C GLU A 52 -6.18 -27.01 -12.81
N LEU A 53 -6.37 -28.27 -12.40
CA LEU A 53 -6.17 -28.71 -11.03
C LEU A 53 -4.90 -29.54 -10.91
N SER A 54 -4.35 -29.59 -9.70
CA SER A 54 -3.34 -30.59 -9.32
C SER A 54 -3.89 -32.02 -9.45
N THR A 55 -2.99 -32.99 -9.50
CA THR A 55 -3.35 -34.40 -9.65
C THR A 55 -4.23 -34.94 -8.53
N ASP A 56 -4.15 -34.36 -7.33
CA ASP A 56 -5.00 -34.68 -6.18
C ASP A 56 -6.33 -33.91 -6.17
N GLY A 57 -6.53 -32.98 -7.12
CA GLY A 57 -7.72 -32.14 -7.24
C GLY A 57 -7.88 -31.06 -6.16
N LEU A 58 -6.85 -30.84 -5.31
CA LEU A 58 -6.98 -29.94 -4.17
C LEU A 58 -6.44 -28.52 -4.43
N THR A 59 -5.65 -28.33 -5.50
CA THR A 59 -5.06 -27.02 -5.86
C THR A 59 -5.58 -26.58 -7.22
N LEU A 60 -6.13 -25.38 -7.30
CA LEU A 60 -6.31 -24.69 -8.58
C LEU A 60 -4.96 -24.19 -9.05
N ILE A 61 -4.39 -24.81 -10.08
CA ILE A 61 -3.11 -24.45 -10.66
C ILE A 61 -3.26 -23.21 -11.55
N LYS A 62 -4.29 -23.21 -12.41
CA LYS A 62 -4.50 -22.13 -13.38
C LYS A 62 -5.93 -21.99 -13.81
N TRP A 63 -6.41 -20.76 -13.87
CA TRP A 63 -7.60 -20.36 -14.60
C TRP A 63 -7.23 -20.05 -16.06
N LYS A 64 -7.90 -20.68 -17.03
CA LYS A 64 -7.55 -20.62 -18.45
C LYS A 64 -8.50 -19.77 -19.29
N ASN A 65 -9.71 -19.49 -18.79
CA ASN A 65 -10.72 -18.74 -19.54
C ASN A 65 -10.57 -17.22 -19.32
N PRO A 66 -9.97 -16.48 -20.29
CA PRO A 66 -9.74 -15.05 -20.15
C PRO A 66 -11.02 -14.21 -20.22
N ASN A 67 -12.12 -14.79 -20.70
CA ASN A 67 -13.38 -14.09 -20.90
C ASN A 67 -14.30 -14.11 -19.67
N THR A 68 -13.92 -14.86 -18.63
CA THR A 68 -14.72 -14.96 -17.40
C THR A 68 -14.79 -13.60 -16.71
N LYS A 69 -16.01 -13.11 -16.50
CA LYS A 69 -16.29 -11.86 -15.80
C LYS A 69 -16.65 -12.09 -14.33
N VAL A 70 -17.53 -13.04 -14.08
CA VAL A 70 -17.99 -13.38 -12.74
C VAL A 70 -17.78 -14.88 -12.53
N LEU A 71 -17.06 -15.24 -11.47
CA LEU A 71 -16.77 -16.63 -11.15
C LEU A 71 -17.26 -16.98 -9.75
N ASP A 72 -18.27 -17.86 -9.67
CA ASP A 72 -18.65 -18.49 -8.41
C ASP A 72 -18.14 -19.94 -8.38
N MET A 73 -16.98 -20.12 -7.74
CA MET A 73 -16.31 -21.42 -7.65
C MET A 73 -17.14 -22.46 -6.85
N ASN A 74 -18.10 -22.01 -6.01
CA ASN A 74 -18.96 -22.92 -5.25
C ASN A 74 -19.94 -23.70 -6.13
N ARG A 75 -20.18 -23.23 -7.35
CA ARG A 75 -21.12 -23.88 -8.30
C ARG A 75 -20.49 -25.02 -9.09
N ASP A 76 -19.17 -25.13 -9.07
CA ASP A 76 -18.46 -26.23 -9.72
C ASP A 76 -18.14 -27.35 -8.71
N THR A 77 -18.36 -28.60 -9.14
CA THR A 77 -18.24 -29.79 -8.28
C THR A 77 -16.81 -30.01 -7.79
N TYR A 78 -15.80 -29.61 -8.58
CA TYR A 78 -14.40 -29.80 -8.27
C TYR A 78 -13.84 -28.54 -7.57
N LEU A 79 -14.12 -27.34 -8.12
CA LEU A 79 -13.62 -26.07 -7.56
C LEU A 79 -14.19 -25.81 -6.15
N SER A 80 -15.40 -26.25 -5.84
CA SER A 80 -15.99 -26.12 -4.49
C SER A 80 -15.23 -26.88 -3.40
N LYS A 81 -14.38 -27.83 -3.78
CA LYS A 81 -13.63 -28.73 -2.87
C LYS A 81 -12.15 -28.39 -2.75
N ILE A 82 -11.63 -27.48 -3.56
CA ILE A 82 -10.20 -27.14 -3.50
C ILE A 82 -9.83 -26.56 -2.13
N ARG A 83 -8.59 -26.75 -1.77
CA ARG A 83 -7.99 -26.24 -0.52
C ARG A 83 -7.04 -25.10 -0.78
N PHE A 84 -6.52 -25.01 -2.01
CA PHE A 84 -5.47 -24.06 -2.36
C PHE A 84 -5.76 -23.40 -3.70
N ILE A 85 -5.58 -22.09 -3.75
CA ILE A 85 -5.39 -21.36 -5.00
C ILE A 85 -3.88 -21.27 -5.17
N GLY A 86 -3.35 -21.83 -6.26
CA GLY A 86 -1.92 -21.91 -6.56
C GLY A 86 -1.30 -20.55 -6.86
N ASP A 87 0.02 -20.53 -6.91
CA ASP A 87 0.75 -19.35 -7.35
C ASP A 87 0.40 -19.04 -8.81
N TRP A 88 0.19 -17.74 -9.13
CA TRP A 88 -0.18 -17.28 -10.49
C TRP A 88 -1.53 -17.82 -11.01
N ALA A 89 -2.37 -18.43 -10.19
CA ALA A 89 -3.57 -19.16 -10.65
C ALA A 89 -4.53 -18.30 -11.49
N PHE A 90 -4.71 -17.03 -11.15
CA PHE A 90 -5.51 -16.05 -11.88
C PHE A 90 -4.68 -14.89 -12.43
N TRP A 91 -3.39 -15.09 -12.60
CA TRP A 91 -2.52 -14.03 -13.13
C TRP A 91 -3.03 -13.50 -14.47
N ASP A 92 -3.11 -12.15 -14.59
CA ASP A 92 -3.54 -11.43 -15.80
C ASP A 92 -4.98 -11.76 -16.25
N CYS A 93 -5.84 -12.20 -15.32
CA CYS A 93 -7.27 -12.37 -15.60
C CYS A 93 -7.99 -11.01 -15.64
N ASN A 94 -7.64 -10.20 -16.65
CA ASN A 94 -8.10 -8.81 -16.79
C ASN A 94 -9.61 -8.66 -17.01
N GLY A 95 -10.32 -9.72 -17.44
CA GLY A 95 -11.75 -9.73 -17.61
C GLY A 95 -12.54 -9.98 -16.30
N LEU A 96 -11.87 -10.54 -15.28
CA LEU A 96 -12.51 -10.96 -14.03
C LEU A 96 -12.92 -9.75 -13.19
N THR A 97 -14.21 -9.55 -12.98
CA THR A 97 -14.76 -8.44 -12.20
C THR A 97 -15.10 -8.83 -10.77
N SER A 98 -15.50 -10.08 -10.55
CA SER A 98 -15.74 -10.61 -9.21
C SER A 98 -15.53 -12.12 -9.14
N ILE A 99 -15.14 -12.60 -7.96
CA ILE A 99 -14.93 -14.02 -7.70
C ILE A 99 -15.43 -14.37 -6.30
N ASN A 100 -16.13 -15.50 -6.19
CA ASN A 100 -16.55 -16.10 -4.93
C ASN A 100 -15.72 -17.36 -4.68
N ILE A 101 -14.81 -17.27 -3.70
CA ILE A 101 -13.88 -18.35 -3.33
C ILE A 101 -14.56 -19.24 -2.29
N PRO A 102 -14.47 -20.59 -2.45
CA PRO A 102 -15.05 -21.52 -1.48
C PRO A 102 -14.41 -21.41 -0.08
N ASN A 103 -15.21 -21.63 0.95
CA ASN A 103 -14.75 -21.66 2.34
C ASN A 103 -13.76 -22.81 2.65
N SER A 104 -13.65 -23.78 1.76
CA SER A 104 -12.67 -24.86 1.83
C SER A 104 -11.23 -24.38 1.58
N VAL A 105 -11.06 -23.21 0.91
CA VAL A 105 -9.74 -22.66 0.56
C VAL A 105 -9.06 -22.12 1.80
N THR A 106 -7.87 -22.64 2.11
CA THR A 106 -7.06 -22.27 3.26
C THR A 106 -5.83 -21.43 2.90
N SER A 107 -5.47 -21.38 1.59
CA SER A 107 -4.32 -20.59 1.12
C SER A 107 -4.57 -20.03 -0.27
N ILE A 108 -4.20 -18.76 -0.44
CA ILE A 108 -4.08 -18.07 -1.73
C ILE A 108 -2.59 -17.91 -2.01
N GLY A 109 -2.14 -18.36 -3.18
CA GLY A 109 -0.75 -18.40 -3.59
C GLY A 109 -0.13 -17.01 -3.83
N GLU A 110 1.18 -17.00 -4.05
CA GLU A 110 1.88 -15.79 -4.45
C GLU A 110 1.45 -15.39 -5.86
N TRP A 111 1.29 -14.07 -6.10
CA TRP A 111 0.83 -13.50 -7.39
C TRP A 111 -0.51 -14.08 -7.89
N ALA A 112 -1.28 -14.74 -7.04
CA ALA A 112 -2.44 -15.51 -7.47
C ALA A 112 -3.47 -14.71 -8.28
N PHE A 113 -3.70 -13.44 -7.92
CA PHE A 113 -4.60 -12.49 -8.61
C PHE A 113 -3.84 -11.28 -9.17
N MET A 114 -2.52 -11.38 -9.33
CA MET A 114 -1.74 -10.27 -9.85
C MET A 114 -2.25 -9.86 -11.24
N GLN A 115 -2.41 -8.54 -11.45
CA GLN A 115 -2.90 -7.95 -12.70
C GLN A 115 -4.37 -8.30 -13.05
N CYS A 116 -5.19 -8.72 -12.10
CA CYS A 116 -6.64 -8.79 -12.30
C CYS A 116 -7.22 -7.36 -12.30
N SER A 117 -6.92 -6.59 -13.35
CA SER A 117 -7.14 -5.13 -13.39
C SER A 117 -8.62 -4.72 -13.33
N SER A 118 -9.56 -5.59 -13.71
CA SER A 118 -11.01 -5.35 -13.64
C SER A 118 -11.65 -5.84 -12.34
N LEU A 119 -10.90 -6.52 -11.46
CA LEU A 119 -11.45 -7.08 -10.23
C LEU A 119 -11.91 -5.96 -9.29
N THR A 120 -13.21 -5.86 -9.03
CA THR A 120 -13.81 -4.84 -8.18
C THR A 120 -14.06 -5.31 -6.76
N SER A 121 -14.30 -6.62 -6.60
CA SER A 121 -14.55 -7.25 -5.32
C SER A 121 -14.09 -8.70 -5.30
N ILE A 122 -13.70 -9.16 -4.13
CA ILE A 122 -13.30 -10.54 -3.87
C ILE A 122 -13.66 -10.90 -2.43
N ASN A 123 -14.19 -12.09 -2.24
CA ASN A 123 -14.39 -12.67 -0.92
C ASN A 123 -13.19 -13.53 -0.54
N ILE A 124 -12.47 -13.17 0.52
CA ILE A 124 -11.37 -13.98 1.09
C ILE A 124 -11.97 -14.86 2.20
N PRO A 125 -11.87 -16.20 2.09
CA PRO A 125 -12.41 -17.10 3.12
C PRO A 125 -11.77 -16.92 4.49
N ASN A 126 -12.55 -17.11 5.57
CA ASN A 126 -12.07 -17.06 6.95
C ASN A 126 -11.07 -18.16 7.33
N SER A 127 -10.79 -19.08 6.45
CA SER A 127 -9.75 -20.12 6.57
C SER A 127 -8.38 -19.67 6.10
N VAL A 128 -8.28 -18.53 5.38
CA VAL A 128 -7.03 -17.97 4.90
C VAL A 128 -6.30 -17.24 6.04
N THR A 129 -5.05 -17.59 6.29
CA THR A 129 -4.26 -17.04 7.41
C THR A 129 -3.19 -16.04 6.98
N ARG A 130 -2.90 -15.93 5.68
CA ARG A 130 -1.89 -15.01 5.14
C ARG A 130 -2.33 -14.46 3.79
N ILE A 131 -2.10 -13.18 3.56
CA ILE A 131 -2.12 -12.59 2.22
C ILE A 131 -0.68 -12.57 1.73
N LYS A 132 -0.38 -13.50 0.82
CA LYS A 132 0.98 -13.77 0.35
C LYS A 132 1.53 -12.70 -0.59
N HIS A 133 2.80 -12.86 -0.97
CA HIS A 133 3.54 -11.92 -1.80
C HIS A 133 2.78 -11.61 -3.09
N TYR A 134 2.52 -10.31 -3.33
CA TYR A 134 1.87 -9.76 -4.52
C TYR A 134 0.53 -10.41 -4.90
N ALA A 135 -0.16 -11.06 -3.94
CA ALA A 135 -1.37 -11.85 -4.22
C ALA A 135 -2.45 -11.06 -4.97
N PHE A 136 -2.60 -9.77 -4.68
CA PHE A 136 -3.56 -8.86 -5.33
C PHE A 136 -2.88 -7.64 -5.96
N SER A 137 -1.58 -7.72 -6.24
CA SER A 137 -0.87 -6.60 -6.84
C SER A 137 -1.48 -6.23 -8.20
N ASN A 138 -1.61 -4.92 -8.46
CA ASN A 138 -2.18 -4.37 -9.69
C ASN A 138 -3.65 -4.80 -9.98
N CYS A 139 -4.43 -5.11 -8.91
CA CYS A 139 -5.89 -5.16 -8.99
C CYS A 139 -6.44 -3.73 -8.99
N SER A 140 -6.20 -3.00 -10.09
CA SER A 140 -6.36 -1.54 -10.13
C SER A 140 -7.81 -1.05 -9.98
N SER A 141 -8.81 -1.89 -10.23
CA SER A 141 -10.23 -1.59 -10.03
C SER A 141 -10.77 -2.01 -8.66
N LEU A 142 -9.96 -2.66 -7.81
CA LEU A 142 -10.39 -3.11 -6.49
C LEU A 142 -10.68 -1.91 -5.59
N THR A 143 -11.95 -1.71 -5.23
CA THR A 143 -12.40 -0.53 -4.47
C THR A 143 -12.37 -0.75 -2.96
N SER A 144 -12.60 -1.98 -2.53
CA SER A 144 -12.56 -2.40 -1.14
C SER A 144 -12.14 -3.86 -1.04
N ILE A 145 -11.60 -4.24 0.10
CA ILE A 145 -11.30 -5.63 0.42
C ILE A 145 -11.54 -5.90 1.91
N ASP A 146 -12.27 -6.96 2.19
CA ASP A 146 -12.47 -7.44 3.56
C ASP A 146 -11.39 -8.48 3.89
N ILE A 147 -10.44 -8.08 4.72
CA ILE A 147 -9.39 -8.99 5.21
C ILE A 147 -9.94 -9.73 6.42
N PRO A 148 -10.05 -11.08 6.37
CA PRO A 148 -10.66 -11.84 7.44
C PRO A 148 -9.81 -11.84 8.73
N ASN A 149 -10.49 -12.02 9.88
CA ASN A 149 -9.85 -12.07 11.20
C ASN A 149 -8.89 -13.27 11.41
N SER A 150 -8.85 -14.19 10.49
CA SER A 150 -7.87 -15.29 10.43
C SER A 150 -6.49 -14.87 9.94
N VAL A 151 -6.41 -13.74 9.20
CA VAL A 151 -5.15 -13.27 8.60
C VAL A 151 -4.23 -12.70 9.68
N THR A 152 -3.02 -13.22 9.75
CA THR A 152 -1.98 -12.80 10.70
C THR A 152 -0.87 -11.98 10.07
N SER A 153 -0.71 -12.02 8.74
CA SER A 153 0.29 -11.23 8.02
C SER A 153 -0.19 -10.81 6.65
N ILE A 154 0.17 -9.58 6.25
CA ILE A 154 0.05 -9.04 4.91
C ILE A 154 1.47 -8.94 4.38
N GLU A 155 1.79 -9.75 3.36
CA GLU A 155 3.16 -9.91 2.90
C GLU A 155 3.55 -8.86 1.84
N GLN A 156 4.77 -8.98 1.29
CA GLN A 156 5.32 -7.98 0.37
C GLN A 156 4.41 -7.75 -0.83
N GLY A 157 4.12 -6.49 -1.14
CA GLY A 157 3.37 -6.06 -2.32
C GLY A 157 1.95 -6.60 -2.41
N ALA A 158 1.39 -7.17 -1.34
CA ALA A 158 0.11 -7.90 -1.36
C ALA A 158 -1.03 -7.14 -2.05
N PHE A 159 -1.09 -5.82 -1.88
CA PHE A 159 -2.06 -4.90 -2.48
C PHE A 159 -1.37 -3.75 -3.23
N SER A 160 -0.12 -3.90 -3.65
CA SER A 160 0.55 -2.83 -4.39
C SER A 160 -0.20 -2.53 -5.70
N ASP A 161 -0.23 -1.26 -6.08
CA ASP A 161 -0.91 -0.77 -7.29
C ASP A 161 -2.44 -1.06 -7.35
N CYS A 162 -3.08 -1.31 -6.18
CA CYS A 162 -4.54 -1.31 -6.07
C CYS A 162 -5.05 0.14 -6.08
N ASN A 163 -4.98 0.79 -7.24
CA ASN A 163 -5.15 2.23 -7.37
C ASN A 163 -6.54 2.75 -6.96
N SER A 164 -7.59 1.93 -7.10
CA SER A 164 -8.96 2.30 -6.73
C SER A 164 -9.32 2.00 -5.28
N LEU A 165 -8.42 1.36 -4.50
CA LEU A 165 -8.69 1.02 -3.11
C LEU A 165 -8.82 2.30 -2.28
N THR A 166 -10.02 2.53 -1.73
CA THR A 166 -10.34 3.78 -0.99
C THR A 166 -10.15 3.64 0.51
N ASN A 167 -10.50 2.48 1.04
CA ASN A 167 -10.31 2.11 2.44
C ASN A 167 -10.15 0.60 2.55
N THR A 168 -9.54 0.17 3.64
CA THR A 168 -9.49 -1.24 4.03
C THR A 168 -9.37 -1.34 5.54
N TYR A 169 -10.01 -2.34 6.10
CA TYR A 169 -9.88 -2.68 7.50
C TYR A 169 -8.78 -3.74 7.68
N ILE A 170 -7.78 -3.43 8.49
CA ILE A 170 -6.75 -4.39 8.89
C ILE A 170 -7.18 -5.00 10.23
N PRO A 171 -7.46 -6.31 10.30
CA PRO A 171 -7.95 -6.95 11.51
C PRO A 171 -6.86 -7.01 12.61
N SER A 172 -7.31 -7.09 13.87
CA SER A 172 -6.42 -7.15 15.04
C SER A 172 -5.57 -8.42 15.13
N SER A 173 -5.80 -9.38 14.29
CA SER A 173 -4.96 -10.57 14.12
C SER A 173 -3.66 -10.30 13.35
N VAL A 174 -3.61 -9.23 12.53
CA VAL A 174 -2.43 -8.88 11.74
C VAL A 174 -1.33 -8.32 12.65
N THR A 175 -0.14 -8.90 12.58
CA THR A 175 1.04 -8.51 13.37
C THR A 175 2.11 -7.79 12.56
N SER A 176 2.09 -7.91 11.23
CA SER A 176 3.07 -7.28 10.34
C SER A 176 2.44 -6.83 9.02
N ILE A 177 2.92 -5.68 8.52
CA ILE A 177 2.63 -5.15 7.19
C ILE A 177 3.95 -5.16 6.42
N GLY A 178 4.00 -5.98 5.39
CA GLY A 178 5.20 -6.24 4.59
C GLY A 178 5.63 -5.07 3.70
N LYS A 179 6.80 -5.22 3.12
CA LYS A 179 7.38 -4.26 2.17
C LYS A 179 6.40 -4.00 1.01
N GLU A 180 6.16 -2.73 0.66
CA GLU A 180 5.30 -2.35 -0.46
C GLU A 180 3.84 -2.84 -0.35
N ALA A 181 3.37 -3.31 0.81
CA ALA A 181 2.08 -4.01 0.92
C ALA A 181 0.88 -3.20 0.37
N PHE A 182 0.89 -1.88 0.53
CA PHE A 182 -0.11 -0.94 -0.01
C PHE A 182 0.54 0.16 -0.87
N ALA A 183 1.73 -0.10 -1.43
CA ALA A 183 2.38 0.90 -2.28
C ALA A 183 1.50 1.24 -3.48
N SER A 184 1.48 2.51 -3.88
CA SER A 184 0.68 3.02 -5.01
C SER A 184 -0.84 2.81 -4.89
N CYS A 185 -1.38 2.57 -3.68
CA CYS A 185 -2.83 2.64 -3.45
C CYS A 185 -3.26 4.13 -3.49
N SER A 186 -3.26 4.73 -4.68
CA SER A 186 -3.35 6.18 -4.87
C SER A 186 -4.66 6.81 -4.40
N HIS A 187 -5.75 6.05 -4.31
CA HIS A 187 -7.05 6.51 -3.81
C HIS A 187 -7.28 6.19 -2.33
N LEU A 188 -6.35 5.52 -1.65
CA LEU A 188 -6.48 5.23 -0.22
C LEU A 188 -6.51 6.53 0.59
N THR A 189 -7.64 6.79 1.25
CA THR A 189 -7.86 8.03 2.01
C THR A 189 -7.65 7.86 3.51
N ASP A 190 -7.92 6.67 4.01
CA ASP A 190 -7.80 6.33 5.41
C ASP A 190 -7.49 4.84 5.58
N ILE A 191 -6.70 4.52 6.59
CA ILE A 191 -6.37 3.16 6.98
C ILE A 191 -6.08 3.11 8.48
N ASN A 192 -6.76 2.22 9.18
CA ASN A 192 -6.51 1.98 10.59
C ASN A 192 -5.53 0.83 10.77
N ILE A 193 -4.37 1.10 11.38
CA ILE A 193 -3.37 0.08 11.74
C ILE A 193 -3.64 -0.37 13.16
N PRO A 194 -3.99 -1.65 13.39
CA PRO A 194 -4.30 -2.15 14.74
C PRO A 194 -3.06 -2.21 15.64
N SER A 195 -3.29 -2.17 16.96
CA SER A 195 -2.22 -2.23 17.97
C SER A 195 -1.44 -3.55 17.99
N SER A 196 -1.91 -4.57 17.32
CA SER A 196 -1.21 -5.84 17.10
C SER A 196 -0.03 -5.73 16.13
N VAL A 197 -0.05 -4.72 15.23
CA VAL A 197 1.03 -4.53 14.27
C VAL A 197 2.28 -4.00 14.96
N THR A 198 3.36 -4.76 14.90
CA THR A 198 4.66 -4.41 15.51
C THR A 198 5.67 -3.90 14.49
N SER A 199 5.46 -4.20 13.20
CA SER A 199 6.34 -3.75 12.12
C SER A 199 5.56 -3.26 10.91
N ILE A 200 6.01 -2.13 10.35
CA ILE A 200 5.59 -1.57 9.07
C ILE A 200 6.87 -1.48 8.24
N GLU A 201 6.96 -2.34 7.22
CA GLU A 201 8.19 -2.46 6.45
C GLU A 201 8.37 -1.34 5.42
N SER A 202 9.54 -1.35 4.76
CA SER A 202 9.90 -0.30 3.79
C SER A 202 8.84 -0.16 2.70
N GLN A 203 8.53 1.10 2.35
CA GLN A 203 7.62 1.44 1.24
C GLN A 203 6.17 0.96 1.42
N ALA A 204 5.77 0.51 2.61
CA ALA A 204 4.45 -0.10 2.83
C ALA A 204 3.26 0.75 2.36
N PHE A 205 3.36 2.08 2.46
CA PHE A 205 2.35 3.05 2.02
C PHE A 205 2.92 4.09 1.03
N MET A 206 4.02 3.76 0.33
CA MET A 206 4.61 4.66 -0.66
C MET A 206 3.59 5.01 -1.74
N GLN A 207 3.52 6.29 -2.16
CA GLN A 207 2.60 6.77 -3.20
C GLN A 207 1.09 6.59 -2.89
N CYS A 208 0.71 6.51 -1.62
CA CYS A 208 -0.69 6.65 -1.22
C CYS A 208 -1.09 8.14 -1.31
N LEU A 209 -1.33 8.62 -2.55
CA LEU A 209 -1.44 10.05 -2.87
C LEU A 209 -2.57 10.78 -2.13
N ARG A 210 -3.67 10.09 -1.81
CA ARG A 210 -4.85 10.64 -1.14
C ARG A 210 -4.91 10.36 0.36
N LEU A 211 -3.90 9.69 0.93
CA LEU A 211 -3.84 9.42 2.38
C LEU A 211 -3.68 10.74 3.15
N LYS A 212 -4.70 11.11 3.92
CA LYS A 212 -4.75 12.40 4.65
C LYS A 212 -4.13 12.31 6.04
N SER A 213 -4.34 11.20 6.71
CA SER A 213 -3.82 10.92 8.04
C SER A 213 -3.63 9.43 8.23
N ILE A 214 -2.75 9.06 9.14
CA ILE A 214 -2.54 7.68 9.55
C ILE A 214 -2.12 7.65 11.01
N ASN A 215 -2.70 6.74 11.77
CA ASN A 215 -2.31 6.51 13.15
C ASN A 215 -1.31 5.34 13.21
N ILE A 216 -0.08 5.63 13.66
CA ILE A 216 0.95 4.61 13.89
C ILE A 216 0.75 4.08 15.32
N PRO A 217 0.51 2.78 15.51
CA PRO A 217 0.27 2.23 16.86
C PRO A 217 1.54 2.24 17.72
N SER A 218 1.34 2.29 19.03
CA SER A 218 2.45 2.30 20.03
C SER A 218 3.25 1.00 20.09
N SER A 219 2.84 -0.04 19.39
CA SER A 219 3.58 -1.29 19.18
C SER A 219 4.73 -1.13 18.16
N VAL A 220 4.67 -0.12 17.26
CA VAL A 220 5.68 0.11 16.25
C VAL A 220 6.88 0.85 16.84
N THR A 221 8.09 0.33 16.64
CA THR A 221 9.33 0.88 17.19
C THR A 221 10.20 1.62 16.19
N SER A 222 9.91 1.48 14.89
CA SER A 222 10.65 2.18 13.83
C SER A 222 9.72 2.48 12.65
N ILE A 223 9.97 3.61 11.99
CA ILE A 223 9.38 3.94 10.68
C ILE A 223 10.44 3.61 9.63
N GLY A 224 10.13 2.64 8.76
CA GLY A 224 11.07 2.09 7.77
C GLY A 224 11.42 3.08 6.65
N LYS A 225 12.27 2.61 5.74
CA LYS A 225 12.65 3.38 4.54
C LYS A 225 11.44 3.63 3.65
N GLU A 226 11.22 4.90 3.26
CA GLU A 226 10.23 5.32 2.26
C GLU A 226 8.77 4.92 2.60
N VAL A 227 8.46 4.62 3.88
CA VAL A 227 7.13 4.09 4.27
C VAL A 227 5.99 4.98 3.79
N PHE A 228 6.11 6.30 3.90
CA PHE A 228 5.12 7.29 3.48
C PHE A 228 5.65 8.22 2.38
N ALA A 229 6.69 7.81 1.65
CA ALA A 229 7.20 8.64 0.57
C ALA A 229 6.11 8.90 -0.48
N PHE A 230 6.03 10.16 -0.95
CA PHE A 230 5.04 10.62 -1.93
C PHE A 230 3.57 10.55 -1.47
N CYS A 231 3.31 10.49 -0.15
CA CYS A 231 1.96 10.68 0.40
C CYS A 231 1.59 12.18 0.35
N SER A 232 1.32 12.69 -0.84
CA SER A 232 1.20 14.14 -1.10
C SER A 232 0.04 14.81 -0.37
N SER A 233 -1.00 14.08 0.01
CA SER A 233 -2.15 14.59 0.79
C SER A 233 -1.99 14.44 2.31
N LEU A 234 -0.90 13.84 2.80
CA LEU A 234 -0.69 13.63 4.25
C LEU A 234 -0.47 14.97 4.94
N THR A 235 -1.44 15.41 5.74
CA THR A 235 -1.42 16.72 6.42
C THR A 235 -0.79 16.67 7.80
N SER A 236 -0.91 15.54 8.48
CA SER A 236 -0.39 15.34 9.84
C SER A 236 0.00 13.89 10.06
N ILE A 237 0.95 13.68 10.95
CA ILE A 237 1.42 12.37 11.40
C ILE A 237 1.64 12.39 12.91
N ASN A 238 1.07 11.40 13.60
CA ASN A 238 1.38 11.16 15.00
C ASN A 238 2.47 10.09 15.11
N ILE A 239 3.66 10.47 15.56
CA ILE A 239 4.78 9.56 15.80
C ILE A 239 4.72 9.14 17.27
N PRO A 240 4.45 7.86 17.58
CA PRO A 240 4.30 7.42 18.96
C PRO A 240 5.63 7.38 19.72
N ASN A 241 5.56 7.44 21.06
CA ASN A 241 6.74 7.40 21.95
C ASN A 241 7.51 6.06 21.91
N SER A 242 7.01 5.06 21.22
CA SER A 242 7.71 3.80 20.96
C SER A 242 8.76 3.90 19.85
N VAL A 243 8.61 4.86 18.93
CA VAL A 243 9.50 4.99 17.76
C VAL A 243 10.87 5.47 18.18
N ARG A 244 11.92 4.75 17.74
CA ARG A 244 13.35 5.04 17.98
C ARG A 244 14.05 5.58 16.76
N SER A 245 13.59 5.23 15.56
CA SER A 245 14.25 5.62 14.31
C SER A 245 13.26 5.97 13.21
N ILE A 246 13.62 6.95 12.40
CA ILE A 246 12.93 7.32 11.17
C ILE A 246 13.89 7.04 10.02
N GLY A 247 13.46 6.16 9.12
CA GLY A 247 14.27 5.66 8.02
C GLY A 247 14.44 6.67 6.89
N ARG A 248 15.32 6.30 5.95
CA ARG A 248 15.62 7.11 4.77
C ARG A 248 14.36 7.43 3.99
N ALA A 249 14.19 8.73 3.67
CA ALA A 249 13.08 9.23 2.87
C ALA A 249 11.68 8.82 3.39
N ALA A 250 11.53 8.56 4.70
CA ALA A 250 10.28 8.02 5.27
C ALA A 250 9.06 8.89 4.96
N PHE A 251 9.21 10.22 4.87
CA PHE A 251 8.20 11.21 4.53
C PHE A 251 8.63 12.08 3.32
N TYR A 252 9.43 11.51 2.42
CA TYR A 252 9.89 12.23 1.24
C TYR A 252 8.71 12.65 0.37
N ASP A 253 8.68 13.93 -0.05
CA ASP A 253 7.63 14.52 -0.90
C ASP A 253 6.20 14.40 -0.32
N CYS A 254 6.07 14.48 1.03
CA CYS A 254 4.78 14.65 1.71
C CYS A 254 4.40 16.15 1.64
N GLY A 255 3.97 16.59 0.46
CA GLY A 255 3.80 18.01 0.14
C GLY A 255 2.77 18.75 1.00
N SER A 256 1.78 18.06 1.57
CA SER A 256 0.76 18.68 2.44
C SER A 256 1.11 18.64 3.93
N LEU A 257 2.22 18.01 4.32
CA LEU A 257 2.61 17.89 5.73
C LEU A 257 3.04 19.25 6.28
N THR A 258 2.33 19.74 7.32
CA THR A 258 2.55 21.08 7.85
C THR A 258 3.34 21.09 9.16
N ASN A 259 3.11 20.13 10.03
CA ASN A 259 3.72 20.08 11.35
C ASN A 259 4.03 18.64 11.74
N VAL A 260 5.16 18.43 12.40
CA VAL A 260 5.54 17.14 12.96
C VAL A 260 5.99 17.31 14.40
N THR A 261 5.46 16.48 15.29
CA THR A 261 6.00 16.37 16.66
C THR A 261 6.90 15.14 16.73
N MET A 262 8.15 15.39 17.07
CA MET A 262 9.19 14.38 17.25
C MET A 262 9.29 14.00 18.73
N PRO A 263 8.90 12.80 19.14
CA PRO A 263 8.98 12.38 20.55
C PRO A 263 10.43 12.24 20.97
N SER A 264 10.69 12.37 22.29
CA SER A 264 12.04 12.25 22.87
C SER A 264 12.67 10.85 22.70
N SER A 265 11.87 9.87 22.34
CA SER A 265 12.28 8.49 22.06
C SER A 265 13.04 8.33 20.74
N VAL A 266 12.84 9.22 19.76
CA VAL A 266 13.52 9.14 18.46
C VAL A 266 14.98 9.51 18.64
N THR A 267 15.86 8.56 18.34
CA THR A 267 17.32 8.71 18.47
C THR A 267 18.04 8.89 17.13
N SER A 268 17.37 8.61 16.02
CA SER A 268 17.96 8.78 14.67
C SER A 268 16.91 9.15 13.63
N ILE A 269 17.31 10.01 12.71
CA ILE A 269 16.57 10.40 11.51
C ILE A 269 17.53 10.27 10.32
N ASP A 270 17.15 9.45 9.34
CA ASP A 270 18.02 9.16 8.20
C ASP A 270 17.84 10.17 7.05
N LYS A 271 18.68 10.05 6.02
CA LYS A 271 18.76 10.97 4.87
C LYS A 271 17.40 11.14 4.20
N PHE A 272 17.10 12.38 3.81
CA PHE A 272 15.90 12.76 3.08
C PHE A 272 14.59 12.50 3.81
N ALA A 273 14.58 12.20 5.12
CA ALA A 273 13.39 11.77 5.84
C ALA A 273 12.19 12.71 5.66
N PHE A 274 12.41 14.02 5.61
CA PHE A 274 11.40 15.07 5.39
C PHE A 274 11.74 15.95 4.17
N ALA A 275 12.58 15.48 3.27
CA ALA A 275 12.91 16.26 2.08
C ALA A 275 11.68 16.42 1.18
N ARG A 276 11.57 17.60 0.53
CA ARG A 276 10.45 18.00 -0.34
C ARG A 276 9.08 18.10 0.38
N CYS A 277 9.08 18.19 1.71
CA CYS A 277 7.87 18.57 2.45
C CYS A 277 7.67 20.10 2.32
N ILE A 278 7.19 20.53 1.16
CA ILE A 278 7.15 21.95 0.74
C ILE A 278 6.23 22.87 1.56
N ASN A 279 5.37 22.30 2.41
CA ASN A 279 4.50 23.06 3.32
C ASN A 279 4.85 22.84 4.81
N LEU A 280 5.99 22.18 5.11
CA LEU A 280 6.40 21.89 6.49
C LEU A 280 6.80 23.18 7.22
N ALA A 281 5.91 23.68 8.06
CA ALA A 281 6.12 24.93 8.80
C ALA A 281 6.89 24.71 10.10
N SER A 282 6.72 23.58 10.79
CA SER A 282 7.44 23.31 12.01
C SER A 282 7.70 21.83 12.29
N VAL A 283 8.84 21.55 12.95
CA VAL A 283 9.12 20.26 13.60
C VAL A 283 9.40 20.53 15.07
N VAL A 284 8.57 19.98 15.95
CA VAL A 284 8.66 20.15 17.40
C VAL A 284 9.39 18.94 18.00
N PHE A 285 10.58 19.12 18.47
CA PHE A 285 11.37 18.10 19.19
C PHE A 285 11.05 18.13 20.69
N ARG A 286 10.64 16.98 21.25
CA ARG A 286 10.35 16.84 22.69
C ARG A 286 11.58 16.46 23.52
N GLY A 287 12.68 16.06 22.86
CA GLY A 287 13.89 15.58 23.50
C GLY A 287 14.93 16.69 23.69
N ASN A 288 15.59 16.73 24.85
CA ASN A 288 16.76 17.59 25.07
C ASN A 288 17.98 17.14 24.25
N ASN A 289 18.05 15.86 23.92
CA ASN A 289 19.09 15.30 23.08
C ASN A 289 18.56 15.18 21.64
N PRO A 290 19.26 15.77 20.66
CA PRO A 290 18.85 15.69 19.26
C PRO A 290 18.96 14.26 18.74
N PRO A 291 18.04 13.81 17.88
CA PRO A 291 18.23 12.61 17.08
C PRO A 291 19.52 12.73 16.25
N LYS A 292 20.26 11.64 16.10
CA LYS A 292 21.41 11.58 15.18
C LYS A 292 20.93 11.74 13.74
N ILE A 293 21.60 12.59 12.97
CA ILE A 293 21.46 12.71 11.52
C ILE A 293 22.78 12.28 10.87
N PRO A 294 22.79 11.67 9.65
CA PRO A 294 23.97 11.02 9.08
C PRO A 294 25.17 11.95 8.83
N SER A 295 24.95 13.21 8.47
CA SER A 295 25.95 14.25 8.26
C SER A 295 25.28 15.61 8.08
N LEU A 296 26.07 16.71 8.08
CA LEU A 296 25.60 18.06 7.74
C LEU A 296 24.90 18.10 6.37
N ASP A 297 25.35 17.25 5.41
CA ASP A 297 24.77 17.11 4.08
C ASP A 297 23.67 16.03 4.03
N SER A 298 23.04 15.71 5.17
CA SER A 298 22.05 14.62 5.24
C SER A 298 20.77 14.88 4.46
N TYR A 299 20.55 16.14 4.04
CA TYR A 299 19.36 16.57 3.29
C TYR A 299 18.02 16.17 3.96
N VAL A 300 18.04 16.00 5.31
CA VAL A 300 16.82 15.58 6.06
C VAL A 300 15.65 16.51 5.76
N PHE A 301 15.91 17.83 5.70
CA PHE A 301 14.95 18.88 5.42
C PHE A 301 15.20 19.58 4.07
N ASN A 302 15.77 18.86 3.09
CA ASN A 302 16.05 19.46 1.79
C ASN A 302 14.76 19.86 1.08
N GLU A 303 14.76 20.99 0.37
CA GLU A 303 13.59 21.51 -0.35
C GLU A 303 12.34 21.66 0.55
N THR A 304 12.53 21.96 1.85
CA THR A 304 11.48 22.44 2.76
C THR A 304 11.42 23.97 2.74
N PRO A 305 10.35 24.61 3.26
CA PRO A 305 10.26 26.06 3.29
C PRO A 305 11.44 26.73 3.98
N SER A 306 11.88 27.87 3.46
CA SER A 306 12.95 28.66 4.07
C SER A 306 12.64 29.08 5.51
N ASN A 307 11.35 29.29 5.82
CA ASN A 307 10.83 29.68 7.14
C ASN A 307 10.48 28.47 8.04
N LEU A 308 10.89 27.23 7.69
CA LEU A 308 10.74 26.06 8.56
C LEU A 308 11.32 26.36 9.96
N LYS A 309 10.57 26.04 11.01
CA LYS A 309 11.00 26.19 12.41
C LYS A 309 11.27 24.83 13.04
N LEU A 310 12.47 24.68 13.62
CA LEU A 310 12.83 23.53 14.44
C LEU A 310 12.69 23.94 15.91
N ILE A 311 11.57 23.58 16.52
CA ILE A 311 11.22 23.98 17.88
C ILE A 311 11.81 22.94 18.84
N ILE A 312 12.68 23.36 19.73
CA ILE A 312 13.42 22.51 20.65
C ILE A 312 13.23 22.94 22.10
N PRO A 313 13.48 22.06 23.10
CA PRO A 313 13.43 22.43 24.49
C PRO A 313 14.46 23.53 24.86
N LYS A 314 14.08 24.40 25.78
CA LYS A 314 14.94 25.48 26.33
C LYS A 314 16.27 24.92 26.84
N GLY A 315 17.40 25.55 26.50
CA GLY A 315 18.75 25.15 26.88
C GLY A 315 19.30 23.97 26.07
N ALA A 316 18.63 23.54 24.99
CA ALA A 316 19.09 22.47 24.13
C ALA A 316 19.84 22.94 22.87
N LYS A 317 19.79 24.22 22.52
CA LYS A 317 20.27 24.80 21.25
C LYS A 317 21.67 24.33 20.85
N ASN A 318 22.64 24.46 21.78
CA ASN A 318 24.01 24.07 21.48
C ASN A 318 24.19 22.59 21.13
N ARG A 319 23.36 21.70 21.72
CA ARG A 319 23.40 20.26 21.41
C ARG A 319 22.86 19.98 20.00
N TYR A 320 21.80 20.69 19.60
CA TYR A 320 21.23 20.54 18.26
C TYR A 320 22.17 21.07 17.18
N ILE A 321 22.82 22.24 17.40
CA ILE A 321 23.79 22.77 16.46
C ILE A 321 24.96 21.79 16.30
N LYS A 322 25.54 21.27 17.43
CA LYS A 322 26.62 20.27 17.39
C LYS A 322 26.25 18.98 16.68
N ALA A 323 24.97 18.62 16.68
CA ALA A 323 24.45 17.46 15.98
C ALA A 323 24.17 17.72 14.48
N GLY A 324 24.43 18.95 13.98
CA GLY A 324 24.31 19.31 12.58
C GLY A 324 22.95 19.87 12.16
N TYR A 325 22.10 20.27 13.11
CA TYR A 325 20.85 20.95 12.79
C TYR A 325 21.11 22.42 12.43
N PRO A 326 20.39 22.98 11.43
CA PRO A 326 20.62 24.35 10.96
C PRO A 326 20.23 25.37 12.03
N GLU A 327 21.20 26.20 12.45
CA GLU A 327 21.05 27.14 13.56
C GLU A 327 19.98 28.20 13.27
N ASP A 328 19.90 28.67 12.03
CA ASP A 328 18.96 29.69 11.56
C ASP A 328 17.47 29.25 11.66
N LYS A 329 17.24 27.96 11.75
CA LYS A 329 15.88 27.39 11.88
C LYS A 329 15.49 27.02 13.31
N ILE A 330 16.45 27.07 14.27
CA ILE A 330 16.22 26.62 15.65
C ILE A 330 15.52 27.69 16.49
N ILE A 331 14.46 27.32 17.17
CA ILE A 331 13.72 28.11 18.15
C ILE A 331 13.63 27.33 19.45
N GLU A 332 14.08 27.91 20.55
CA GLU A 332 13.90 27.34 21.89
C GLU A 332 12.54 27.76 22.49
N GLN A 333 11.86 26.80 23.09
CA GLN A 333 10.54 27.01 23.72
C GLN A 333 10.46 26.35 25.09
#